data_605d9f80a661a7f28113deefad690231
#
_entry.id   605d9f80a661a7f28113deefad690231
#
_cell.length_a   1.000
_cell.length_b   1.000
_cell.length_c   1.000
_cell.angle_alpha   90.00
_cell.angle_beta   90.00
_cell.angle_gamma   90.00
#
_symmetry.space_group_name_H-M   'P 1'
#
loop_
_entity.id
_entity.type
_entity.pdbx_description
1 polymer ?
#
loop_
_entity_poly.entity_id
_entity_poly.type
_entity_poly.pdbx_seq_one_letter_code
_entity_poly.pdbx_strand_id
1 'polypeptide(L)'
;MKKIADIAKNNSLTPAQDFLDHIQKIGYGTILADPPWQFQNRTGKVAPEHKRLNRYATLSLQEIKDIPVGVVASAQSHLYLWVPNALLKEGLEVMEAWG
;
A
#
# COMPACT_ATOMS: atom_id res chain seq x y z
N MET A 1 -8.82 -14.22 -14.01
CA MET A 1 -8.03 -13.25 -13.21
C MET A 1 -8.17 -13.59 -11.73
N LYS A 2 -7.06 -13.76 -11.05
CA LYS A 2 -7.10 -14.02 -9.61
C LYS A 2 -7.57 -12.79 -8.86
N LYS A 3 -8.44 -12.98 -7.89
CA LYS A 3 -8.83 -11.90 -6.99
C LYS A 3 -7.70 -11.62 -6.02
N ILE A 4 -7.57 -10.38 -5.59
CA ILE A 4 -6.55 -9.98 -4.62
C ILE A 4 -6.63 -10.83 -3.35
N ALA A 5 -7.86 -11.18 -2.91
CA ALA A 5 -8.07 -12.05 -1.76
C ALA A 5 -7.50 -13.45 -1.93
N ASP A 6 -7.53 -13.99 -3.15
CA ASP A 6 -6.96 -15.32 -3.44
C ASP A 6 -5.44 -15.27 -3.39
N ILE A 7 -4.86 -14.16 -3.81
CA ILE A 7 -3.42 -13.96 -3.78
C ILE A 7 -2.93 -13.81 -2.34
N ALA A 8 -3.68 -13.10 -1.50
CA ALA A 8 -3.35 -12.94 -0.08
C ALA A 8 -3.35 -14.29 0.66
N LYS A 9 -4.13 -15.26 0.20
CA LYS A 9 -4.14 -16.61 0.77
C LYS A 9 -2.94 -17.43 0.32
N ASN A 10 -2.31 -17.04 -0.77
CA ASN A 10 -1.16 -17.73 -1.31
C ASN A 10 0.10 -17.05 -0.77
N ASN A 11 0.58 -17.53 0.38
CA ASN A 11 1.69 -16.92 1.13
C ASN A 11 3.01 -16.83 0.36
N SER A 12 3.05 -17.26 -0.88
CA SER A 12 4.27 -17.26 -1.68
C SER A 12 4.58 -15.90 -2.33
N LEU A 13 3.60 -14.97 -2.39
CA LEU A 13 3.79 -13.69 -3.04
C LEU A 13 3.92 -12.56 -2.04
N THR A 14 4.94 -11.72 -2.24
CA THR A 14 5.04 -10.45 -1.54
C THR A 14 4.04 -9.44 -2.15
N PRO A 15 3.67 -8.38 -1.41
CA PRO A 15 2.83 -7.33 -1.99
C PRO A 15 3.42 -6.73 -3.26
N ALA A 16 4.74 -6.58 -3.34
CA ALA A 16 5.39 -6.05 -4.52
C ALA A 16 5.23 -6.98 -5.72
N GLN A 17 5.40 -8.29 -5.51
CA GLN A 17 5.23 -9.28 -6.57
C GLN A 17 3.78 -9.37 -7.03
N ASP A 18 2.86 -9.33 -6.07
CA ASP A 18 1.43 -9.33 -6.35
C ASP A 18 1.05 -8.14 -7.22
N PHE A 19 1.54 -6.96 -6.87
CA PHE A 19 1.32 -5.75 -7.64
C PHE A 19 1.81 -5.93 -9.08
N LEU A 20 3.04 -6.40 -9.27
CA LEU A 20 3.61 -6.60 -10.60
C LEU A 20 2.84 -7.60 -11.44
N ASP A 21 2.27 -8.62 -10.81
CA ASP A 21 1.51 -9.65 -11.52
C ASP A 21 0.14 -9.15 -12.02
N HIS A 22 -0.40 -8.09 -11.40
CA HIS A 22 -1.77 -7.65 -11.65
C HIS A 22 -1.88 -6.32 -12.36
N ILE A 23 -0.79 -5.62 -12.58
CA ILE A 23 -0.82 -4.33 -13.26
C ILE A 23 -0.57 -4.48 -14.74
N GLN A 24 -1.12 -3.54 -15.50
CA GLN A 24 -0.72 -3.35 -16.88
C GLN A 24 0.42 -2.34 -16.89
N LYS A 25 1.51 -2.69 -17.56
CA LYS A 25 2.67 -1.81 -17.65
C LYS A 25 2.44 -0.68 -18.66
N ILE A 26 1.41 0.09 -18.42
CA ILE A 26 1.10 1.29 -19.20
C ILE A 26 1.51 2.47 -18.35
N GLY A 27 2.19 3.45 -18.92
CA GLY A 27 2.56 4.65 -18.19
C GLY A 27 1.33 5.47 -17.82
N TYR A 28 0.91 5.41 -16.56
CA TYR A 28 -0.22 6.17 -16.08
C TYR A 28 0.18 7.59 -15.73
N GLY A 29 -0.60 8.57 -16.20
CA GLY A 29 -0.36 9.98 -15.90
C GLY A 29 -0.88 10.40 -14.53
N THR A 30 -1.82 9.65 -13.96
CA THR A 30 -2.39 9.92 -12.65
C THR A 30 -2.55 8.61 -11.91
N ILE A 31 -2.06 8.57 -10.68
CA ILE A 31 -2.15 7.40 -9.81
C ILE A 31 -2.80 7.82 -8.51
N LEU A 32 -3.87 7.14 -8.14
CA LEU A 32 -4.52 7.31 -6.84
C LEU A 32 -4.23 6.06 -6.02
N ALA A 33 -3.57 6.23 -4.89
CA ALA A 33 -3.19 5.11 -4.04
C ALA A 33 -3.79 5.26 -2.65
N ASP A 34 -4.32 4.15 -2.15
CA ASP A 34 -4.89 4.05 -0.82
C ASP A 34 -4.35 2.78 -0.16
N PRO A 35 -3.09 2.80 0.32
CA PRO A 35 -2.50 1.61 0.92
C PRO A 35 -3.22 1.18 2.19
N PRO A 36 -3.23 -0.11 2.50
CA PRO A 36 -3.82 -0.61 3.74
C PRO A 36 -2.84 -0.38 4.91
N TRP A 37 -2.81 0.86 5.38
CA TRP A 37 -1.88 1.29 6.42
C TRP A 37 -2.03 0.49 7.70
N GLN A 38 -0.91 0.27 8.38
CA GLN A 38 -0.86 -0.40 9.66
C GLN A 38 -0.54 0.62 10.74
N PHE A 39 -1.44 0.72 11.72
CA PHE A 39 -1.24 1.62 12.85
C PHE A 39 -0.48 0.91 13.95
N GLN A 40 0.56 1.56 14.48
CA GLN A 40 1.25 1.06 15.66
C GLN A 40 0.58 1.63 16.90
N ASN A 41 0.16 0.75 17.79
CA ASN A 41 -0.45 1.15 19.04
C ASN A 41 0.64 1.20 20.13
N ARG A 42 1.11 2.41 20.42
CA ARG A 42 2.19 2.61 21.39
C ARG A 42 1.77 2.31 22.82
N THR A 43 0.47 2.30 23.10
CA THR A 43 -0.03 2.05 24.46
C THR A 43 -0.29 0.58 24.76
N GLY A 44 -0.19 -0.26 23.77
CA GLY A 44 -0.54 -1.68 23.89
C GLY A 44 -2.03 -1.95 24.00
N LYS A 45 -2.86 -0.94 24.02
CA LYS A 45 -4.31 -1.08 24.03
C LYS A 45 -4.87 -0.86 22.63
N VAL A 46 -5.64 -1.81 22.16
CA VAL A 46 -6.29 -1.70 20.87
C VAL A 46 -7.70 -1.16 21.07
N ALA A 47 -7.99 -0.01 20.50
CA ALA A 47 -9.34 0.55 20.54
C ALA A 47 -10.29 -0.36 19.76
N PRO A 48 -11.59 -0.42 20.15
CA PRO A 48 -12.56 -1.26 19.44
C PRO A 48 -12.60 -1.01 17.93
N GLU A 49 -12.42 0.22 17.53
CA GLU A 49 -12.36 0.59 16.11
C GLU A 49 -11.21 -0.09 15.40
N HIS A 50 -10.07 -0.20 16.06
CA HIS A 50 -8.89 -0.85 15.48
C HIS A 50 -9.10 -2.35 15.33
N LYS A 51 -9.86 -2.98 16.23
CA LYS A 51 -10.23 -4.39 16.09
C LYS A 51 -11.08 -4.61 14.85
N ARG A 52 -11.96 -3.66 14.51
CA ARG A 52 -12.75 -3.73 13.29
C ARG A 52 -11.88 -3.58 12.05
N LEU A 53 -10.88 -2.70 12.12
CA LEU A 53 -9.94 -2.51 11.03
C LEU A 53 -9.06 -3.73 10.81
N ASN A 54 -8.85 -4.55 11.84
CA ASN A 54 -8.09 -5.79 11.71
C ASN A 54 -8.80 -6.86 10.85
N ARG A 55 -10.01 -6.60 10.37
CA ARG A 55 -10.66 -7.48 9.39
C ARG A 55 -9.96 -7.43 8.04
N TYR A 56 -9.25 -6.37 7.76
CA TYR A 56 -8.54 -6.19 6.50
C TYR A 56 -7.06 -6.43 6.73
N ALA A 57 -6.46 -7.19 5.82
CA ALA A 57 -5.02 -7.35 5.86
C ALA A 57 -4.35 -6.00 5.69
N THR A 58 -3.50 -5.66 6.65
CA THR A 58 -2.70 -4.44 6.55
C THR A 58 -1.28 -4.78 6.10
N LEU A 59 -0.60 -3.79 5.55
CA LEU A 59 0.79 -3.93 5.15
C LEU A 59 1.67 -3.09 6.07
N SER A 60 2.86 -3.59 6.35
CA SER A 60 3.86 -2.80 7.08
C SER A 60 4.32 -1.63 6.20
N LEU A 61 4.93 -0.64 6.83
CA LEU A 61 5.46 0.51 6.10
C LEU A 61 6.47 0.08 5.02
N GLN A 62 7.33 -0.88 5.36
CA GLN A 62 8.33 -1.35 4.41
C GLN A 62 7.69 -2.08 3.23
N GLU A 63 6.66 -2.87 3.48
CA GLU A 63 5.94 -3.55 2.41
C GLU A 63 5.28 -2.56 1.46
N ILE A 64 4.73 -1.47 2.00
CA ILE A 64 4.13 -0.41 1.17
C ILE A 64 5.20 0.29 0.34
N LYS A 65 6.33 0.63 0.95
CA LYS A 65 7.45 1.27 0.26
C LYS A 65 7.99 0.41 -0.88
N ASP A 66 7.96 -0.89 -0.69
CA ASP A 66 8.52 -1.85 -1.66
C ASP A 66 7.63 -2.05 -2.88
N ILE A 67 6.38 -1.59 -2.86
CA ILE A 67 5.51 -1.69 -4.03
C ILE A 67 6.09 -0.80 -5.14
N PRO A 68 6.41 -1.37 -6.32
CA PRO A 68 7.11 -0.62 -7.36
C PRO A 68 6.17 0.25 -8.20
N VAL A 69 5.54 1.23 -7.56
CA VAL A 69 4.55 2.10 -8.20
C VAL A 69 5.16 2.89 -9.36
N GLY A 70 6.42 3.27 -9.26
CA GLY A 70 7.10 4.00 -10.32
C GLY A 70 7.15 3.27 -11.66
N VAL A 71 7.04 1.93 -11.63
CA VAL A 71 7.05 1.12 -12.86
C VAL A 71 5.86 1.40 -13.75
N VAL A 72 4.72 1.80 -13.17
CA VAL A 72 3.50 2.06 -13.92
C VAL A 72 3.27 3.53 -14.20
N ALA A 73 4.10 4.40 -13.66
CA ALA A 73 3.98 5.85 -13.85
C ALA A 73 4.60 6.27 -15.17
N SER A 74 3.97 7.24 -15.84
CA SER A 74 4.59 7.87 -17.00
C SER A 74 5.69 8.82 -16.53
N ALA A 75 6.52 9.30 -17.48
CA ALA A 75 7.63 10.21 -17.17
C ALA A 75 7.17 11.47 -16.43
N GLN A 76 5.98 11.96 -16.79
CA GLN A 76 5.33 13.03 -16.06
C GLN A 76 4.00 12.49 -15.54
N SER A 77 3.88 12.44 -14.22
CA SER A 77 2.70 11.86 -13.60
C SER A 77 2.39 12.54 -12.28
N HIS A 78 1.17 12.37 -11.82
CA HIS A 78 0.71 12.88 -10.55
C HIS A 78 0.35 11.71 -9.65
N LEU A 79 0.79 11.77 -8.40
CA LEU A 79 0.46 10.78 -7.39
C LEU A 79 -0.41 11.43 -6.33
N TYR A 80 -1.55 10.83 -6.08
CA TYR A 80 -2.43 11.20 -4.96
C TYR A 80 -2.43 10.03 -3.98
N LEU A 81 -1.86 10.25 -2.81
CA LEU A 81 -1.72 9.22 -1.80
C LEU A 81 -2.61 9.55 -0.61
N TRP A 82 -3.56 8.65 -0.32
CA TRP A 82 -4.38 8.75 0.87
C TRP A 82 -3.56 8.34 2.08
N VAL A 83 -3.49 9.24 3.08
CA VAL A 83 -2.69 9.00 4.28
C VAL A 83 -3.50 9.42 5.50
N PRO A 84 -3.61 8.54 6.52
CA PRO A 84 -4.19 8.97 7.79
C PRO A 84 -3.34 10.09 8.41
N ASN A 85 -3.97 11.05 9.07
CA ASN A 85 -3.25 12.17 9.66
C ASN A 85 -2.13 11.72 10.60
N ALA A 86 -2.36 10.64 11.35
CA ALA A 86 -1.36 10.12 12.29
C ALA A 86 -0.13 9.55 11.60
N LEU A 87 -0.22 9.27 10.29
CA LEU A 87 0.86 8.64 9.52
C LEU A 87 1.40 9.56 8.42
N LEU A 88 1.24 10.87 8.57
CA LEU A 88 1.67 11.81 7.54
C LEU A 88 3.17 11.67 7.22
N LYS A 89 4.00 11.53 8.24
CA LYS A 89 5.44 11.34 8.05
C LYS A 89 5.71 10.08 7.22
N GLU A 90 5.05 8.98 7.57
CA GLU A 90 5.21 7.71 6.87
C GLU A 90 4.71 7.81 5.43
N GLY A 91 3.64 8.57 5.21
CA GLY A 91 3.14 8.83 3.86
C GLY A 91 4.15 9.54 2.98
N LEU A 92 4.84 10.55 3.52
CA LEU A 92 5.89 11.24 2.80
C LEU A 92 7.06 10.32 2.47
N GLU A 93 7.41 9.43 3.40
CA GLU A 93 8.44 8.43 3.16
C GLU A 93 8.06 7.47 2.01
N VAL A 94 6.79 7.09 1.95
CA VAL A 94 6.30 6.23 0.87
C VAL A 94 6.39 6.94 -0.47
N MET A 95 5.96 8.20 -0.53
CA MET A 95 6.05 8.97 -1.76
C MET A 95 7.49 9.06 -2.26
N GLU A 96 8.43 9.28 -1.35
CA GLU A 96 9.84 9.32 -1.69
C GLU A 96 10.34 7.96 -2.19
N ALA A 97 9.94 6.88 -1.54
CA ALA A 97 10.36 5.53 -1.93
C ALA A 97 9.81 5.14 -3.29
N TRP A 98 8.62 5.60 -3.63
CA TRP A 98 8.02 5.28 -4.93
C TRP A 98 8.61 6.13 -6.07
N GLY A 99 9.28 7.21 -5.75
CA GLY A 99 9.83 8.13 -6.74
C GLY A 99 8.79 9.15 -7.13
#